data_e49303d69de2fa41d1fce23cd9310402
#
_entry.id   e49303d69de2fa41d1fce23cd9310402
#
_cell.length_a   1.000
_cell.length_b   1.000
_cell.length_c   1.000
_cell.angle_alpha   90.00
_cell.angle_beta   90.00
_cell.angle_gamma   90.00
#
_symmetry.space_group_name_H-M   'P 1'
#
loop_
_entity.id
_entity.type
_entity.pdbx_description
1 polymer ?
#
loop_
_entity_poly.entity_id
_entity_poly.type
_entity_poly.pdbx_seq_one_letter_code
_entity_poly.pdbx_strand_id
1 'polypeptide(L)'
;TRWAFTDYTQFSPEHQGFSPLPEKRQVLGVATSGELLGLGVWAEYAWNSMERTEDFYGLVVGSNYTFDFQTYVMLEYYRNTLGKTDSDEYTLNDWMRFIASEQKALSRDQVYFLAQHPLTDFIEAGISSIYSISDNSVVIAPTLEYSFAQNMQITAYLNFNIGEEGSVYSDMQGNGGLIRARVYF
;
A
#
# COMPACT_ATOMS: atom_id res chain seq x y z
N THR A 1 -5.10 -21.32 8.23
CA THR A 1 -4.75 -20.86 9.60
C THR A 1 -3.27 -20.51 9.66
N ARG A 2 -2.93 -19.38 10.24
CA ARG A 2 -1.55 -18.96 10.53
C ARG A 2 -1.47 -18.30 11.90
N TRP A 3 -0.26 -18.14 12.42
CA TRP A 3 0.00 -17.29 13.55
C TRP A 3 0.11 -15.83 13.08
N ALA A 4 -0.46 -14.92 13.85
CA ALA A 4 -0.30 -13.47 13.71
C ALA A 4 0.22 -12.90 15.03
N PHE A 5 0.96 -11.82 14.96
CA PHE A 5 1.44 -11.09 16.13
C PHE A 5 0.62 -9.81 16.26
N THR A 6 -0.14 -9.69 17.33
CA THR A 6 -1.18 -8.65 17.44
C THR A 6 -0.93 -7.62 18.53
N ASP A 7 -0.12 -7.93 19.52
CA ASP A 7 0.21 -7.01 20.62
C ASP A 7 1.72 -6.86 20.74
N TYR A 8 2.22 -5.67 20.44
CA TYR A 8 3.64 -5.28 20.51
C TYR A 8 3.96 -4.40 21.73
N THR A 9 2.99 -4.19 22.62
CA THR A 9 3.17 -3.33 23.80
C THR A 9 3.72 -4.07 25.02
N GLN A 10 3.76 -5.40 24.95
CA GLN A 10 4.25 -6.24 26.06
C GLN A 10 5.77 -6.20 26.13
N PHE A 11 6.29 -5.64 27.22
CA PHE A 11 7.72 -5.69 27.51
C PHE A 11 8.10 -7.05 28.12
N SER A 12 9.04 -7.75 27.51
CA SER A 12 9.59 -9.00 28.05
C SER A 12 10.92 -8.72 28.79
N PRO A 13 10.96 -8.86 30.12
CA PRO A 13 12.19 -8.72 30.87
C PRO A 13 13.29 -9.74 30.46
N GLU A 14 12.86 -10.94 30.01
CA GLU A 14 13.78 -12.02 29.61
C GLU A 14 14.54 -11.69 28.32
N HIS A 15 13.92 -10.94 27.42
CA HIS A 15 14.53 -10.58 26.12
C HIS A 15 14.97 -9.10 26.08
N GLN A 16 14.83 -8.35 27.17
CA GLN A 16 15.12 -6.91 27.25
C GLN A 16 14.48 -6.09 26.10
N GLY A 17 13.27 -6.48 25.66
CA GLY A 17 12.59 -5.85 24.56
C GLY A 17 11.10 -6.14 24.53
N PHE A 18 10.40 -5.56 23.55
CA PHE A 18 9.00 -5.85 23.29
C PHE A 18 8.87 -7.23 22.66
N SER A 19 8.08 -8.09 23.26
CA SER A 19 7.79 -9.43 22.76
C SER A 19 6.36 -9.46 22.22
N PRO A 20 6.17 -9.61 20.90
CA PRO A 20 4.83 -9.66 20.35
C PRO A 20 4.10 -10.93 20.81
N LEU A 21 2.82 -10.79 21.17
CA LEU A 21 1.99 -11.93 21.55
C LEU A 21 1.46 -12.64 20.29
N PRO A 22 1.74 -13.94 20.12
CA PRO A 22 1.20 -14.71 19.02
C PRO A 22 -0.27 -15.03 19.23
N GLU A 23 -1.03 -14.97 18.16
CA GLU A 23 -2.46 -15.28 18.12
C GLU A 23 -2.80 -16.09 16.87
N LYS A 24 -3.74 -17.04 16.99
CA LYS A 24 -4.22 -17.78 15.82
C LYS A 24 -5.16 -16.92 14.99
N ARG A 25 -4.91 -16.92 13.69
CA ARG A 25 -5.70 -16.21 12.68
C ARG A 25 -6.18 -17.19 11.63
N GLN A 26 -7.48 -17.18 11.37
CA GLN A 26 -8.09 -17.91 10.27
C GLN A 26 -8.53 -16.89 9.21
N VAL A 27 -8.25 -17.18 7.95
CA VAL A 27 -8.59 -16.28 6.84
C VAL A 27 -9.46 -17.04 5.85
N LEU A 28 -10.59 -16.44 5.51
CA LEU A 28 -11.45 -16.84 4.41
C LEU A 28 -11.48 -15.71 3.39
N GLY A 29 -11.07 -15.99 2.16
CA GLY A 29 -10.98 -14.99 1.11
C GLY A 29 -11.67 -15.43 -0.17
N VAL A 30 -12.16 -14.45 -0.92
CA VAL A 30 -12.67 -14.61 -2.28
C VAL A 30 -12.10 -13.47 -3.13
N ALA A 31 -11.73 -13.81 -4.36
CA ALA A 31 -11.25 -12.84 -5.34
C ALA A 31 -11.90 -13.13 -6.69
N THR A 32 -12.17 -12.08 -7.43
CA THR A 32 -12.64 -12.14 -8.81
C THR A 32 -11.95 -11.07 -9.64
N SER A 33 -11.72 -11.38 -10.91
CA SER A 33 -11.21 -10.42 -11.88
C SER A 33 -11.81 -10.72 -13.25
N GLY A 34 -11.92 -9.70 -14.09
CA GLY A 34 -12.48 -9.83 -15.42
C GLY A 34 -12.43 -8.53 -16.19
N GLU A 35 -13.17 -8.49 -17.29
CA GLU A 35 -13.34 -7.31 -18.13
C GLU A 35 -14.82 -6.92 -18.15
N LEU A 36 -15.10 -5.65 -17.95
CA LEU A 36 -16.43 -5.07 -18.02
C LEU A 36 -16.40 -3.78 -18.85
N LEU A 37 -17.13 -3.75 -19.97
CA LEU A 37 -17.19 -2.59 -20.87
C LEU A 37 -15.83 -2.08 -21.34
N GLY A 38 -14.86 -2.97 -21.55
CA GLY A 38 -13.49 -2.63 -21.94
C GLY A 38 -12.60 -2.19 -20.80
N LEU A 39 -13.10 -2.15 -19.56
CA LEU A 39 -12.33 -1.91 -18.34
C LEU A 39 -11.91 -3.25 -17.73
N GLY A 40 -10.64 -3.40 -17.38
CA GLY A 40 -10.22 -4.44 -16.46
C GLY A 40 -10.78 -4.12 -15.07
N VAL A 41 -11.43 -5.07 -14.41
CA VAL A 41 -12.03 -4.91 -13.09
C VAL A 41 -11.65 -6.07 -12.18
N TRP A 42 -11.47 -5.80 -10.88
CA TRP A 42 -11.25 -6.82 -9.86
C TRP A 42 -11.88 -6.44 -8.54
N ALA A 43 -12.17 -7.46 -7.75
CA ALA A 43 -12.59 -7.31 -6.37
C ALA A 43 -12.03 -8.46 -5.53
N GLU A 44 -11.55 -8.14 -4.34
CA GLU A 44 -11.07 -9.11 -3.37
C GLU A 44 -11.68 -8.81 -2.00
N TYR A 45 -12.07 -9.84 -1.30
CA TYR A 45 -12.57 -9.75 0.07
C TYR A 45 -11.89 -10.84 0.92
N ALA A 46 -11.43 -10.48 2.11
CA ALA A 46 -10.80 -11.39 3.04
C ALA A 46 -11.32 -11.17 4.46
N TRP A 47 -12.08 -12.12 4.98
CA TRP A 47 -12.49 -12.16 6.38
C TRP A 47 -11.39 -12.80 7.22
N ASN A 48 -11.07 -12.17 8.34
CA ASN A 48 -10.06 -12.61 9.28
C ASN A 48 -10.71 -12.83 10.64
N SER A 49 -10.80 -14.09 11.06
CA SER A 49 -11.25 -14.46 12.38
C SER A 49 -10.07 -14.66 13.30
N MET A 50 -10.11 -14.00 14.44
CA MET A 50 -9.06 -13.93 15.43
C MET A 50 -9.42 -14.74 16.66
N GLU A 51 -8.43 -15.30 17.36
CA GLU A 51 -8.67 -16.13 18.54
C GLU A 51 -9.01 -15.29 19.81
N ARG A 52 -8.45 -14.09 19.90
CA ARG A 52 -8.54 -13.23 21.11
C ARG A 52 -8.89 -11.78 20.80
N THR A 53 -8.42 -11.26 19.68
CA THR A 53 -8.76 -9.90 19.25
C THR A 53 -10.00 -9.88 18.37
N GLU A 54 -10.46 -8.70 17.98
CA GLU A 54 -11.65 -8.55 17.14
C GLU A 54 -11.40 -9.07 15.71
N ASP A 55 -12.41 -9.71 15.16
CA ASP A 55 -12.43 -10.11 13.76
C ASP A 55 -12.43 -8.87 12.86
N PHE A 56 -11.81 -8.97 11.70
CA PHE A 56 -11.76 -7.88 10.74
C PHE A 56 -11.82 -8.37 9.30
N TYR A 57 -12.12 -7.47 8.38
CA TYR A 57 -12.06 -7.80 6.96
C TYR A 57 -11.24 -6.77 6.18
N GLY A 58 -10.68 -7.23 5.07
CA GLY A 58 -10.11 -6.43 4.01
C GLY A 58 -10.96 -6.52 2.76
N LEU A 59 -11.12 -5.41 2.07
CA LEU A 59 -11.79 -5.30 0.77
C LEU A 59 -10.89 -4.52 -0.18
N VAL A 60 -10.73 -5.02 -1.39
CA VAL A 60 -10.11 -4.32 -2.52
C VAL A 60 -11.11 -4.31 -3.66
N VAL A 61 -11.28 -3.18 -4.30
CA VAL A 61 -12.03 -3.04 -5.56
C VAL A 61 -11.25 -2.10 -6.46
N GLY A 62 -11.01 -2.53 -7.69
CA GLY A 62 -10.24 -1.72 -8.62
C GLY A 62 -10.65 -1.89 -10.06
N SER A 63 -10.17 -0.95 -10.86
CA SER A 63 -10.31 -0.99 -12.32
C SER A 63 -9.08 -0.38 -12.99
N ASN A 64 -8.82 -0.81 -14.22
CA ASN A 64 -7.82 -0.23 -15.08
C ASN A 64 -8.31 -0.08 -16.52
N TYR A 65 -7.65 0.81 -17.23
CA TYR A 65 -7.89 1.04 -18.63
C TYR A 65 -6.63 1.50 -19.36
N THR A 66 -6.43 1.03 -20.57
CA THR A 66 -5.39 1.55 -21.47
C THR A 66 -6.08 2.30 -22.60
N PHE A 67 -5.81 3.59 -22.70
CA PHE A 67 -6.34 4.46 -23.75
C PHE A 67 -5.64 4.19 -25.10
N ASP A 68 -6.29 4.54 -26.22
CA ASP A 68 -5.74 4.37 -27.57
C ASP A 68 -4.40 5.10 -27.76
N PHE A 69 -4.18 6.21 -27.04
CA PHE A 69 -2.90 6.94 -26.99
C PHE A 69 -1.89 6.33 -25.99
N GLN A 70 -2.05 5.05 -25.66
CA GLN A 70 -1.14 4.23 -24.86
C GLN A 70 -0.99 4.65 -23.37
N THR A 71 -1.80 5.55 -22.88
CA THR A 71 -1.81 5.84 -21.44
C THR A 71 -2.55 4.74 -20.69
N TYR A 72 -1.86 4.11 -19.75
CA TYR A 72 -2.45 3.20 -18.78
C TYR A 72 -2.87 3.97 -17.53
N VAL A 73 -4.07 3.70 -17.02
CA VAL A 73 -4.60 4.27 -15.77
C VAL A 73 -5.18 3.16 -14.93
N MET A 74 -4.94 3.19 -13.62
CA MET A 74 -5.50 2.27 -12.64
C MET A 74 -6.00 3.05 -11.43
N LEU A 75 -7.15 2.64 -10.92
CA LEU A 75 -7.74 3.14 -9.68
C LEU A 75 -8.15 1.96 -8.81
N GLU A 76 -7.77 1.97 -7.55
CA GLU A 76 -8.09 0.93 -6.59
C GLU A 76 -8.51 1.54 -5.26
N TYR A 77 -9.62 1.06 -4.72
CA TYR A 77 -10.07 1.35 -3.37
C TYR A 77 -9.71 0.17 -2.46
N TYR A 78 -9.09 0.48 -1.35
CA TYR A 78 -8.74 -0.47 -0.29
C TYR A 78 -9.42 -0.09 1.02
N ARG A 79 -10.05 -1.09 1.67
CA ARG A 79 -10.59 -0.97 3.02
C ARG A 79 -10.08 -2.08 3.90
N ASN A 80 -9.66 -1.72 5.11
CA ASN A 80 -9.29 -2.66 6.16
C ASN A 80 -9.94 -2.21 7.47
N THR A 81 -10.89 -2.99 7.98
CA THR A 81 -11.63 -2.61 9.20
C THR A 81 -10.79 -2.62 10.48
N LEU A 82 -9.58 -3.19 10.43
CA LEU A 82 -8.59 -3.07 11.51
C LEU A 82 -7.95 -1.67 11.56
N GLY A 83 -7.93 -0.96 10.43
CA GLY A 83 -7.40 0.39 10.32
C GLY A 83 -8.27 1.42 11.04
N LYS A 84 -7.67 2.53 11.42
CA LYS A 84 -8.35 3.63 12.12
C LYS A 84 -8.97 4.61 11.14
N THR A 85 -9.90 5.42 11.63
CA THR A 85 -10.63 6.43 10.85
C THR A 85 -10.09 7.83 11.01
N ASP A 86 -9.19 8.03 11.98
CA ASP A 86 -8.58 9.32 12.26
C ASP A 86 -7.12 9.12 12.70
N SER A 87 -6.27 10.13 12.45
CA SER A 87 -4.86 10.11 12.84
C SER A 87 -4.68 10.09 14.36
N ASP A 88 -5.58 10.73 15.12
CA ASP A 88 -5.54 10.78 16.58
C ASP A 88 -5.81 9.40 17.22
N GLU A 89 -6.37 8.47 16.47
CA GLU A 89 -6.63 7.09 16.92
C GLU A 89 -5.44 6.15 16.74
N TYR A 90 -4.36 6.58 16.04
CA TYR A 90 -3.19 5.72 15.80
C TYR A 90 -2.39 5.52 17.09
N THR A 91 -2.31 4.26 17.51
CA THR A 91 -1.54 3.87 18.70
C THR A 91 -0.14 3.39 18.32
N LEU A 92 0.78 3.36 19.29
CA LEU A 92 2.10 2.75 19.10
C LEU A 92 1.99 1.29 18.60
N ASN A 93 0.99 0.54 19.10
CA ASN A 93 0.77 -0.84 18.66
C ASN A 93 0.37 -0.93 17.19
N ASP A 94 -0.46 0.00 16.69
CA ASP A 94 -0.84 0.05 15.27
C ASP A 94 0.39 0.31 14.39
N TRP A 95 1.25 1.25 14.77
CA TRP A 95 2.52 1.51 14.09
C TRP A 95 3.46 0.30 14.10
N MET A 96 3.60 -0.38 15.24
CA MET A 96 4.44 -1.58 15.34
C MET A 96 3.92 -2.73 14.47
N ARG A 97 2.60 -2.93 14.42
CA ARG A 97 1.95 -3.92 13.55
C ARG A 97 2.15 -3.59 12.07
N PHE A 98 2.07 -2.33 11.71
CA PHE A 98 2.32 -1.86 10.35
C PHE A 98 3.79 -2.10 9.94
N ILE A 99 4.75 -1.69 10.76
CA ILE A 99 6.19 -1.90 10.51
C ILE A 99 6.53 -3.40 10.43
N ALA A 100 5.91 -4.22 11.28
CA ALA A 100 6.08 -5.67 11.27
C ALA A 100 5.34 -6.37 10.12
N SER A 101 4.65 -5.63 9.25
CA SER A 101 3.86 -6.15 8.12
C SER A 101 2.69 -7.07 8.54
N GLU A 102 2.24 -7.01 9.80
CA GLU A 102 1.04 -7.70 10.26
C GLU A 102 -0.24 -6.95 9.89
N GLN A 103 -0.14 -5.65 9.69
CA GLN A 103 -1.18 -4.78 9.19
C GLN A 103 -0.70 -4.08 7.91
N LYS A 104 -1.48 -4.13 6.85
CA LYS A 104 -1.07 -3.57 5.55
C LYS A 104 -1.18 -2.05 5.46
N ALA A 105 -2.05 -1.44 6.26
CA ALA A 105 -2.26 -0.01 6.31
C ALA A 105 -2.71 0.40 7.71
N LEU A 106 -2.31 1.58 8.18
CA LEU A 106 -2.78 2.17 9.43
C LEU A 106 -4.20 2.72 9.27
N SER A 107 -4.45 3.42 8.17
CA SER A 107 -5.76 3.96 7.84
C SER A 107 -6.71 2.86 7.37
N ARG A 108 -8.00 3.08 7.64
CA ARG A 108 -9.08 2.14 7.27
C ARG A 108 -9.34 2.14 5.78
N ASP A 109 -9.42 3.31 5.18
CA ASP A 109 -9.86 3.52 3.81
C ASP A 109 -8.78 4.27 3.02
N GLN A 110 -8.38 3.71 1.88
CA GLN A 110 -7.37 4.27 0.99
C GLN A 110 -7.79 4.17 -0.47
N VAL A 111 -7.33 5.10 -1.27
CA VAL A 111 -7.43 5.04 -2.73
C VAL A 111 -6.03 5.05 -3.32
N TYR A 112 -5.74 4.05 -4.14
CA TYR A 112 -4.54 4.01 -4.97
C TYR A 112 -4.86 4.47 -6.37
N PHE A 113 -4.02 5.32 -6.91
CA PHE A 113 -4.06 5.77 -8.31
C PHE A 113 -2.72 5.53 -8.97
N LEU A 114 -2.74 5.09 -10.22
CA LEU A 114 -1.56 4.97 -11.07
C LEU A 114 -1.91 5.47 -12.47
N ALA A 115 -1.02 6.28 -13.05
CA ALA A 115 -1.02 6.58 -14.48
C ALA A 115 0.38 6.41 -15.03
N GLN A 116 0.48 5.81 -16.23
CA GLN A 116 1.73 5.59 -16.97
C GLN A 116 1.51 5.95 -18.43
N HIS A 117 2.48 6.64 -19.01
CA HIS A 117 2.43 7.07 -20.40
C HIS A 117 3.81 6.96 -21.05
N PRO A 118 3.93 6.27 -22.20
CA PRO A 118 5.15 6.30 -23.00
C PRO A 118 5.29 7.66 -23.66
N LEU A 119 6.28 8.45 -23.24
CA LEU A 119 6.61 9.75 -23.86
C LEU A 119 7.31 9.55 -25.20
N THR A 120 8.11 8.50 -25.30
CA THR A 120 8.79 8.03 -26.52
C THR A 120 8.95 6.51 -26.45
N ASP A 121 9.48 5.88 -27.51
CA ASP A 121 9.80 4.45 -27.51
C ASP A 121 10.81 4.03 -26.42
N PHE A 122 11.51 4.99 -25.81
CA PHE A 122 12.56 4.75 -24.84
C PHE A 122 12.28 5.37 -23.47
N ILE A 123 11.31 6.27 -23.37
CA ILE A 123 11.02 7.01 -22.13
C ILE A 123 9.56 6.79 -21.75
N GLU A 124 9.34 6.29 -20.54
CA GLU A 124 8.04 6.19 -19.91
C GLU A 124 7.98 7.11 -18.68
N ALA A 125 6.92 7.89 -18.56
CA ALA A 125 6.60 8.67 -17.37
C ALA A 125 5.43 8.03 -16.63
N GLY A 126 5.53 7.98 -15.31
CA GLY A 126 4.48 7.48 -14.45
C GLY A 126 4.25 8.38 -13.25
N ILE A 127 3.09 8.26 -12.67
CA ILE A 127 2.74 8.84 -11.38
C ILE A 127 1.88 7.84 -10.62
N SER A 128 2.25 7.53 -9.39
CA SER A 128 1.39 6.78 -8.47
C SER A 128 1.07 7.61 -7.25
N SER A 129 -0.06 7.35 -6.63
CA SER A 129 -0.50 8.04 -5.42
C SER A 129 -1.32 7.11 -4.55
N ILE A 130 -1.14 7.21 -3.23
CA ILE A 130 -2.04 6.61 -2.25
C ILE A 130 -2.62 7.76 -1.43
N TYR A 131 -3.93 7.91 -1.49
CA TYR A 131 -4.67 8.85 -0.66
C TYR A 131 -5.35 8.11 0.49
N SER A 132 -5.01 8.45 1.71
CA SER A 132 -5.69 7.99 2.92
C SER A 132 -6.92 8.84 3.17
N ILE A 133 -8.10 8.27 2.95
CA ILE A 133 -9.38 8.97 3.19
C ILE A 133 -9.57 9.21 4.69
N SER A 134 -9.07 8.29 5.52
CA SER A 134 -9.31 8.29 6.96
C SER A 134 -8.63 9.47 7.69
N ASP A 135 -7.45 9.88 7.23
CA ASP A 135 -6.65 10.94 7.88
C ASP A 135 -6.25 12.08 6.93
N ASN A 136 -6.86 12.12 5.72
CA ASN A 136 -6.63 13.14 4.70
C ASN A 136 -5.16 13.35 4.30
N SER A 137 -4.37 12.27 4.32
CA SER A 137 -2.97 12.31 3.91
C SER A 137 -2.75 11.64 2.56
N VAL A 138 -1.70 12.03 1.85
CA VAL A 138 -1.39 11.48 0.53
C VAL A 138 0.10 11.32 0.33
N VAL A 139 0.49 10.22 -0.29
CA VAL A 139 1.82 10.08 -0.89
C VAL A 139 1.70 10.14 -2.41
N ILE A 140 2.56 10.91 -3.05
CA ILE A 140 2.65 11.04 -4.50
C ILE A 140 4.04 10.63 -4.95
N ALA A 141 4.10 9.72 -5.92
CA ALA A 141 5.35 9.16 -6.39
C ALA A 141 5.46 9.23 -7.93
N PRO A 142 5.98 10.33 -8.49
CA PRO A 142 6.34 10.39 -9.88
C PRO A 142 7.53 9.49 -10.20
N THR A 143 7.48 8.87 -11.38
CA THR A 143 8.53 7.99 -11.91
C THR A 143 8.88 8.38 -13.34
N LEU A 144 10.14 8.22 -13.67
CA LEU A 144 10.63 8.35 -15.04
C LEU A 144 11.55 7.16 -15.35
N GLU A 145 11.24 6.46 -16.42
CA GLU A 145 12.02 5.32 -16.87
C GLU A 145 12.63 5.62 -18.24
N TYR A 146 13.92 5.34 -18.39
CA TYR A 146 14.65 5.51 -19.64
C TYR A 146 15.39 4.23 -20.02
N SER A 147 14.97 3.63 -21.12
CA SER A 147 15.58 2.45 -21.74
C SER A 147 16.55 2.91 -22.84
N PHE A 148 17.80 3.19 -22.49
CA PHE A 148 18.79 3.75 -23.43
C PHE A 148 19.51 2.70 -24.30
N ALA A 149 19.35 1.41 -23.99
CA ALA A 149 19.82 0.29 -24.79
C ALA A 149 18.89 -0.92 -24.59
N GLN A 150 18.97 -1.91 -25.49
CA GLN A 150 18.09 -3.10 -25.45
C GLN A 150 18.07 -3.85 -24.11
N ASN A 151 19.16 -3.74 -23.35
CA ASN A 151 19.34 -4.45 -22.09
C ASN A 151 19.70 -3.52 -20.91
N MET A 152 19.52 -2.20 -21.06
CA MET A 152 19.90 -1.21 -20.05
C MET A 152 18.78 -0.21 -19.82
N GLN A 153 18.43 -0.02 -18.54
CA GLN A 153 17.33 0.82 -18.09
C GLN A 153 17.76 1.66 -16.89
N ILE A 154 17.38 2.92 -16.88
CA ILE A 154 17.51 3.80 -15.73
C ILE A 154 16.10 4.19 -15.29
N THR A 155 15.80 4.05 -14.00
CA THR A 155 14.55 4.49 -13.40
C THR A 155 14.86 5.54 -12.35
N ALA A 156 14.23 6.71 -12.44
CA ALA A 156 14.19 7.72 -11.40
C ALA A 156 12.82 7.66 -10.71
N TYR A 157 12.83 7.70 -9.40
CA TYR A 157 11.65 7.65 -8.55
C TYR A 157 11.76 8.75 -7.49
N LEU A 158 10.70 9.52 -7.30
CA LEU A 158 10.59 10.48 -6.22
C LEU A 158 9.38 10.11 -5.33
N ASN A 159 9.40 10.55 -4.09
CA ASN A 159 8.34 10.32 -3.12
C ASN A 159 8.08 11.60 -2.33
N PHE A 160 6.83 12.04 -2.31
CA PHE A 160 6.36 13.20 -1.58
C PHE A 160 5.22 12.81 -0.66
N ASN A 161 5.41 12.98 0.64
CA ASN A 161 4.39 12.76 1.66
C ASN A 161 3.76 14.12 2.01
N ILE A 162 2.43 14.17 2.05
CA ILE A 162 1.65 15.38 2.31
C ILE A 162 0.52 15.01 3.27
N GLY A 163 0.54 15.55 4.47
CA GLY A 163 -0.46 15.31 5.51
C GLY A 163 -0.09 16.02 6.80
N GLU A 164 -1.03 16.11 7.71
CA GLU A 164 -0.82 16.66 9.05
C GLU A 164 0.09 15.75 9.90
N GLU A 165 0.68 16.31 10.94
CA GLU A 165 1.48 15.54 11.90
C GLU A 165 0.66 14.40 12.50
N GLY A 166 1.23 13.19 12.52
CA GLY A 166 0.56 11.98 13.01
C GLY A 166 -0.20 11.19 11.95
N SER A 167 -0.47 11.76 10.76
CA SER A 167 -1.09 11.03 9.65
C SER A 167 -0.15 10.00 9.02
N VAL A 168 -0.71 9.04 8.27
CA VAL A 168 0.05 7.95 7.63
C VAL A 168 1.10 8.49 6.66
N TYR A 169 0.78 9.53 5.90
CA TYR A 169 1.66 10.17 4.93
C TYR A 169 1.96 11.61 5.35
N SER A 170 2.58 11.76 6.53
CA SER A 170 2.98 13.07 7.02
C SER A 170 4.39 13.45 6.56
N ASP A 171 4.71 14.73 6.62
CA ASP A 171 6.06 15.25 6.35
C ASP A 171 7.13 14.63 7.26
N MET A 172 6.75 14.12 8.44
CA MET A 172 7.65 13.41 9.36
C MET A 172 8.24 12.13 8.76
N GLN A 173 7.56 11.49 7.79
CA GLN A 173 8.07 10.31 7.09
C GLN A 173 9.15 10.66 6.06
N GLY A 174 9.32 11.94 5.78
CA GLY A 174 10.32 12.48 4.88
C GLY A 174 9.97 12.26 3.40
N ASN A 175 10.48 13.17 2.58
CA ASN A 175 10.43 13.05 1.13
C ASN A 175 11.74 12.42 0.66
N GLY A 176 11.70 11.69 -0.44
CA GLY A 176 12.86 10.96 -0.90
C GLY A 176 12.91 10.74 -2.39
N GLY A 177 13.99 10.15 -2.85
CA GLY A 177 14.14 9.76 -4.24
C GLY A 177 15.18 8.66 -4.40
N LEU A 178 15.05 7.90 -5.48
CA LEU A 178 15.92 6.81 -5.84
C LEU A 178 16.20 6.87 -7.34
N ILE A 179 17.46 6.68 -7.72
CA ILE A 179 17.85 6.39 -9.10
C ILE A 179 18.41 4.98 -9.14
N ARG A 180 17.85 4.15 -10.00
CA ARG A 180 18.26 2.75 -10.20
C ARG A 180 18.68 2.53 -11.64
N ALA A 181 19.87 1.97 -11.86
CA ALA A 181 20.29 1.44 -13.14
C ALA A 181 20.15 -0.10 -13.11
N ARG A 182 19.64 -0.68 -14.19
CA ARG A 182 19.48 -2.12 -14.37
C ARG A 182 20.08 -2.53 -15.69
N VAL A 183 20.85 -3.62 -15.67
CA VAL A 183 21.42 -4.27 -16.85
C VAL A 183 20.91 -5.72 -16.86
N TYR A 184 20.43 -6.15 -18.02
CA TYR A 184 19.97 -7.53 -18.24
C TYR A 184 21.05 -8.26 -19.07
N PHE A 185 21.41 -9.49 -18.70
CA PHE A 185 22.42 -10.32 -19.34
C PHE A 185 21.80 -11.52 -20.04
#